data_9d180d952cef22951ad6cef8e462ef9e
#
_entry.id   9d180d952cef22951ad6cef8e462ef9e
#
_cell.length_a   1.000
_cell.length_b   1.000
_cell.length_c   1.000
_cell.angle_alpha   90.00
_cell.angle_beta   90.00
_cell.angle_gamma   90.00
#
_symmetry.space_group_name_H-M   'P 1'
#
loop_
_entity.id
_entity.type
_entity.pdbx_description
1 polymer ?
#
loop_
_entity_poly.entity_id
_entity_poly.type
_entity_poly.pdbx_seq_one_letter_code
_entity_poly.pdbx_strand_id
1 'polypeptide(L)'
;MNQLYDMHCHMGFAPSPIATAQEGAAAGIGAFSCTVAPDEYERLLPILADAPNVALGLGAHPWWIADGRVGEVELDRFCELARATRFIGEIGLDFAGPRDTEESRVRQTGAFARILAACDQPVAPSAAGDLASKLISIHAVNAAATALNLLEAAGTLARHQVIFHWFSGASDDLHRAIKLGCFFSVGPRMLASRRGREYARQIPVSQLLLETDMPARAGDKLPAEVWRAELDNALSGIAQLKGIDRANLAERITSTSRELLMP
;
A
#
# COMPACT_ATOMS: atom_id res chain seq x y z
N MET A 1 -20.61 -2.24 14.95
CA MET A 1 -19.44 -3.06 14.54
C MET A 1 -18.19 -2.21 14.76
N ASN A 2 -17.08 -2.79 15.24
CA ASN A 2 -15.83 -2.05 15.35
C ASN A 2 -15.29 -1.73 13.97
N GLN A 3 -14.74 -0.53 13.78
CA GLN A 3 -14.12 -0.11 12.53
C GLN A 3 -12.88 -0.96 12.24
N LEU A 4 -12.67 -1.36 10.98
CA LEU A 4 -11.44 -1.94 10.46
C LEU A 4 -10.92 -1.09 9.30
N TYR A 5 -9.64 -1.23 9.00
CA TYR A 5 -9.01 -0.54 7.88
C TYR A 5 -8.38 -1.55 6.93
N ASP A 6 -8.67 -1.40 5.64
CA ASP A 6 -7.97 -2.06 4.56
C ASP A 6 -6.83 -1.14 4.08
N MET A 7 -5.60 -1.49 4.43
CA MET A 7 -4.45 -0.63 4.16
C MET A 7 -3.79 -0.88 2.80
N HIS A 8 -4.42 -1.74 1.97
CA HIS A 8 -4.09 -1.90 0.56
C HIS A 8 -5.25 -2.56 -0.20
N CYS A 9 -5.95 -1.78 -1.00
CA CYS A 9 -7.00 -2.24 -1.91
C CYS A 9 -6.98 -1.44 -3.21
N HIS A 10 -7.73 -1.89 -4.22
CA HIS A 10 -7.80 -1.28 -5.56
C HIS A 10 -9.22 -0.85 -5.92
N MET A 11 -9.77 0.10 -5.20
CA MET A 11 -11.15 0.54 -5.39
C MET A 11 -11.44 1.06 -6.82
N GLY A 12 -10.41 1.54 -7.51
CA GLY A 12 -10.49 1.95 -8.92
C GLY A 12 -10.85 0.83 -9.89
N PHE A 13 -10.70 -0.43 -9.47
CA PHE A 13 -11.09 -1.60 -10.25
C PHE A 13 -12.56 -1.95 -10.08
N ALA A 14 -13.23 -1.47 -9.04
CA ALA A 14 -14.65 -1.70 -8.86
C ALA A 14 -15.48 -0.98 -9.95
N PRO A 15 -16.64 -1.55 -10.37
CA PRO A 15 -17.51 -0.92 -11.37
C PRO A 15 -18.02 0.47 -10.95
N SER A 16 -18.19 0.69 -9.65
CA SER A 16 -18.56 1.96 -9.05
C SER A 16 -17.75 2.25 -7.79
N PRO A 17 -16.58 2.91 -7.92
CA PRO A 17 -15.71 3.20 -6.77
C PRO A 17 -16.42 3.94 -5.63
N ILE A 18 -17.24 4.93 -5.94
CA ILE A 18 -17.97 5.70 -4.91
C ILE A 18 -19.03 4.86 -4.19
N ALA A 19 -19.79 4.01 -4.89
CA ALA A 19 -20.74 3.12 -4.25
C ALA A 19 -20.03 2.11 -3.34
N THR A 20 -18.91 1.52 -3.81
CA THR A 20 -18.09 0.60 -3.02
C THR A 20 -17.54 1.30 -1.76
N ALA A 21 -17.10 2.56 -1.87
CA ALA A 21 -16.64 3.34 -0.72
C ALA A 21 -17.75 3.57 0.31
N GLN A 22 -18.94 3.94 -0.15
CA GLN A 22 -20.12 4.21 0.70
C GLN A 22 -20.61 2.94 1.41
N GLU A 23 -20.69 1.82 0.68
CA GLU A 23 -21.03 0.51 1.25
C GLU A 23 -20.00 0.06 2.29
N GLY A 24 -18.71 0.27 2.00
CA GLY A 24 -17.62 0.03 2.94
C GLY A 24 -17.74 0.88 4.21
N ALA A 25 -18.05 2.18 4.08
CA ALA A 25 -18.28 3.05 5.22
C ALA A 25 -19.44 2.54 6.10
N ALA A 26 -20.57 2.14 5.49
CA ALA A 26 -21.71 1.57 6.20
C ALA A 26 -21.36 0.24 6.92
N ALA A 27 -20.41 -0.53 6.39
CA ALA A 27 -19.87 -1.75 7.00
C ALA A 27 -18.76 -1.47 8.04
N GLY A 28 -18.43 -0.21 8.30
CA GLY A 28 -17.37 0.17 9.24
C GLY A 28 -15.97 -0.09 8.69
N ILE A 29 -15.75 0.10 7.38
CA ILE A 29 -14.45 -0.08 6.73
C ILE A 29 -13.89 1.28 6.31
N GLY A 30 -12.66 1.59 6.77
CA GLY A 30 -11.81 2.62 6.18
C GLY A 30 -10.81 1.98 5.21
N ALA A 31 -10.30 2.74 4.24
CA ALA A 31 -9.43 2.17 3.22
C ALA A 31 -8.29 3.09 2.79
N PHE A 32 -7.14 2.50 2.52
CA PHE A 32 -6.10 3.07 1.69
C PHE A 32 -6.19 2.41 0.30
N SER A 33 -6.84 3.11 -0.63
CA SER A 33 -7.04 2.64 -1.99
C SER A 33 -5.87 3.06 -2.87
N CYS A 34 -5.08 2.10 -3.31
CA CYS A 34 -3.94 2.32 -4.20
C CYS A 34 -4.40 2.35 -5.67
N THR A 35 -3.79 3.23 -6.47
CA THR A 35 -3.94 3.24 -7.92
C THR A 35 -2.71 2.61 -8.60
N VAL A 36 -2.83 2.26 -9.87
CA VAL A 36 -1.75 1.60 -10.62
C VAL A 36 -1.07 2.52 -11.63
N ALA A 37 -1.64 3.71 -11.87
CA ALA A 37 -1.08 4.72 -12.76
C ALA A 37 -1.60 6.13 -12.39
N PRO A 38 -0.87 7.20 -12.80
CA PRO A 38 -1.25 8.59 -12.52
C PRO A 38 -2.60 9.01 -13.10
N ASP A 39 -2.94 8.55 -14.29
CA ASP A 39 -4.23 8.82 -14.94
C ASP A 39 -5.41 8.20 -14.18
N GLU A 40 -5.22 7.02 -13.62
CA GLU A 40 -6.21 6.41 -12.74
C GLU A 40 -6.41 7.25 -11.47
N TYR A 41 -5.33 7.73 -10.86
CA TYR A 41 -5.40 8.60 -9.70
C TYR A 41 -6.19 9.88 -10.01
N GLU A 42 -5.85 10.58 -11.10
CA GLU A 42 -6.54 11.80 -11.53
C GLU A 42 -8.03 11.58 -11.80
N ARG A 43 -8.38 10.44 -12.42
CA ARG A 43 -9.77 10.04 -12.68
C ARG A 43 -10.55 9.78 -11.39
N LEU A 44 -9.91 9.13 -10.39
CA LEU A 44 -10.58 8.73 -9.15
C LEU A 44 -10.66 9.86 -8.12
N LEU A 45 -9.74 10.81 -8.16
CA LEU A 45 -9.68 11.90 -7.17
C LEU A 45 -11.01 12.65 -7.02
N PRO A 46 -11.66 13.14 -8.09
CA PRO A 46 -12.98 13.78 -7.96
C PRO A 46 -14.12 12.80 -7.61
N ILE A 47 -14.01 11.52 -8.01
CA ILE A 47 -15.05 10.51 -7.75
C ILE A 47 -15.10 10.16 -6.25
N LEU A 48 -13.94 10.10 -5.59
CA LEU A 48 -13.80 9.70 -4.18
C LEU A 48 -13.68 10.90 -3.24
N ALA A 49 -13.83 12.14 -3.74
CA ALA A 49 -13.74 13.34 -2.91
C ALA A 49 -14.75 13.35 -1.74
N ASP A 50 -15.94 12.76 -1.98
CA ASP A 50 -17.00 12.65 -0.98
C ASP A 50 -17.00 11.31 -0.21
N ALA A 51 -15.88 10.57 -0.23
CA ALA A 51 -15.69 9.33 0.49
C ALA A 51 -14.67 9.48 1.64
N PRO A 52 -15.05 10.06 2.80
CA PRO A 52 -14.11 10.40 3.87
C PRO A 52 -13.46 9.16 4.53
N ASN A 53 -13.98 7.97 4.28
CA ASN A 53 -13.42 6.70 4.72
C ASN A 53 -12.32 6.16 3.80
N VAL A 54 -12.00 6.85 2.69
CA VAL A 54 -11.01 6.40 1.70
C VAL A 54 -9.89 7.42 1.56
N ALA A 55 -8.66 6.99 1.80
CA ALA A 55 -7.46 7.67 1.36
C ALA A 55 -7.05 7.13 -0.02
N LEU A 56 -6.93 8.00 -1.02
CA LEU A 56 -6.55 7.62 -2.38
C LEU A 56 -5.05 7.79 -2.56
N GLY A 57 -4.36 6.72 -2.95
CA GLY A 57 -2.93 6.68 -3.23
C GLY A 57 -2.59 6.91 -4.69
N LEU A 58 -1.63 7.80 -4.95
CA LEU A 58 -1.04 8.01 -6.27
C LEU A 58 -0.09 6.86 -6.60
N GLY A 59 -0.40 6.07 -7.61
CA GLY A 59 0.32 4.87 -8.00
C GLY A 59 1.08 4.97 -9.32
N ALA A 60 2.10 4.11 -9.43
CA ALA A 60 2.80 3.73 -10.65
C ALA A 60 3.27 2.29 -10.46
N HIS A 61 2.38 1.35 -10.73
CA HIS A 61 2.58 -0.07 -10.44
C HIS A 61 3.72 -0.66 -11.27
N PRO A 62 4.63 -1.48 -10.69
CA PRO A 62 5.80 -2.01 -11.39
C PRO A 62 5.47 -2.83 -12.63
N TRP A 63 4.32 -3.49 -12.67
CA TRP A 63 3.88 -4.21 -13.89
C TRP A 63 3.65 -3.26 -15.06
N TRP A 64 3.04 -2.10 -14.81
CA TRP A 64 2.72 -1.13 -15.85
C TRP A 64 3.96 -0.36 -16.30
N ILE A 65 4.93 -0.21 -15.43
CA ILE A 65 6.27 0.29 -15.78
C ILE A 65 6.99 -0.75 -16.65
N ALA A 66 7.02 -2.02 -16.25
CA ALA A 66 7.66 -3.10 -17.00
C ALA A 66 7.04 -3.29 -18.40
N ASP A 67 5.72 -3.23 -18.48
CA ASP A 67 4.95 -3.41 -19.71
C ASP A 67 4.92 -2.13 -20.59
N GLY A 68 5.51 -1.01 -20.15
CA GLY A 68 5.57 0.27 -20.87
C GLY A 68 4.27 1.08 -20.89
N ARG A 69 3.26 0.69 -20.10
CA ARG A 69 2.01 1.46 -19.92
C ARG A 69 2.19 2.72 -19.08
N VAL A 70 3.16 2.68 -18.16
CA VAL A 70 3.67 3.85 -17.46
C VAL A 70 5.08 4.09 -17.98
N GLY A 71 5.21 5.03 -18.91
CA GLY A 71 6.45 5.46 -19.52
C GLY A 71 6.96 6.79 -18.95
N GLU A 72 7.83 7.48 -19.68
CA GLU A 72 8.45 8.73 -19.22
C GLU A 72 7.42 9.84 -18.97
N VAL A 73 6.40 9.97 -19.82
CA VAL A 73 5.36 11.00 -19.71
C VAL A 73 4.52 10.78 -18.45
N GLU A 74 4.12 9.54 -18.19
CA GLU A 74 3.34 9.18 -17.01
C GLU A 74 4.18 9.31 -15.74
N LEU A 75 5.49 9.01 -15.79
CA LEU A 75 6.41 9.23 -14.66
C LEU A 75 6.65 10.72 -14.40
N ASP A 76 6.75 11.56 -15.45
CA ASP A 76 6.79 13.03 -15.27
C ASP A 76 5.53 13.51 -14.56
N ARG A 77 4.36 13.04 -15.01
CA ARG A 77 3.09 13.38 -14.40
C ARG A 77 2.99 12.89 -12.94
N PHE A 78 3.44 11.67 -12.67
CA PHE A 78 3.54 11.17 -11.30
C PHE A 78 4.37 12.12 -10.43
N CYS A 79 5.56 12.50 -10.89
CA CYS A 79 6.46 13.38 -10.13
C CYS A 79 5.85 14.76 -9.84
N GLU A 80 5.05 15.30 -10.75
CA GLU A 80 4.31 16.55 -10.52
C GLU A 80 3.25 16.39 -9.42
N LEU A 81 2.43 15.33 -9.53
CA LEU A 81 1.35 15.05 -8.59
C LEU A 81 1.86 14.67 -7.19
N ALA A 82 2.96 13.92 -7.13
CA ALA A 82 3.55 13.45 -5.89
C ALA A 82 3.91 14.59 -4.92
N ARG A 83 4.25 15.79 -5.43
CA ARG A 83 4.58 16.96 -4.61
C ARG A 83 3.44 17.36 -3.67
N ALA A 84 2.19 17.27 -4.14
CA ALA A 84 1.00 17.68 -3.38
C ALA A 84 0.25 16.49 -2.77
N THR A 85 0.70 15.25 -2.99
CA THR A 85 0.00 14.03 -2.60
C THR A 85 0.65 13.41 -1.38
N ARG A 86 -0.13 13.23 -0.29
CA ARG A 86 0.33 12.56 0.92
C ARG A 86 0.38 11.04 0.77
N PHE A 87 -0.56 10.47 0.06
CA PHE A 87 -0.76 9.04 -0.06
C PHE A 87 -0.19 8.54 -1.38
N ILE A 88 0.81 7.67 -1.32
CA ILE A 88 1.53 7.12 -2.47
C ILE A 88 1.33 5.60 -2.49
N GLY A 89 0.81 5.08 -3.58
CA GLY A 89 0.58 3.65 -3.73
C GLY A 89 -0.38 3.32 -4.91
N GLU A 90 -0.10 2.25 -5.60
CA GLU A 90 0.94 1.26 -5.41
C GLU A 90 2.17 1.60 -6.24
N ILE A 91 3.36 1.54 -5.64
CA ILE A 91 4.64 1.71 -6.32
C ILE A 91 5.57 0.57 -5.92
N GLY A 92 6.69 0.39 -6.58
CA GLY A 92 7.67 -0.62 -6.16
C GLY A 92 8.30 -1.41 -7.30
N LEU A 93 8.58 -2.70 -7.03
CA LEU A 93 9.36 -3.58 -7.91
C LEU A 93 8.72 -4.99 -7.98
N ASP A 94 8.66 -5.56 -9.20
CA ASP A 94 8.26 -6.95 -9.42
C ASP A 94 9.25 -7.65 -10.36
N PHE A 95 10.05 -8.54 -9.80
CA PHE A 95 11.03 -9.34 -10.53
C PHE A 95 10.55 -10.79 -10.64
N ALA A 96 9.31 -10.98 -11.12
CA ALA A 96 8.71 -12.30 -11.29
C ALA A 96 8.23 -12.55 -12.72
N GLY A 97 8.32 -13.82 -13.14
CA GLY A 97 7.81 -14.29 -14.43
C GLY A 97 8.40 -13.52 -15.61
N PRO A 98 7.57 -13.03 -16.55
CA PRO A 98 8.04 -12.33 -17.75
C PRO A 98 8.68 -10.97 -17.46
N ARG A 99 8.55 -10.44 -16.25
CA ARG A 99 9.13 -9.16 -15.81
C ARG A 99 10.52 -9.32 -15.20
N ASP A 100 11.01 -10.54 -15.07
CA ASP A 100 12.35 -10.87 -14.58
C ASP A 100 13.39 -10.88 -15.72
N THR A 101 13.44 -9.80 -16.49
CA THR A 101 14.50 -9.54 -17.48
C THR A 101 15.36 -8.38 -16.99
N GLU A 102 16.63 -8.35 -17.44
CA GLU A 102 17.54 -7.25 -17.07
C GLU A 102 16.98 -5.89 -17.48
N GLU A 103 16.46 -5.77 -18.71
CA GLU A 103 15.83 -4.55 -19.20
C GLU A 103 14.67 -4.10 -18.31
N SER A 104 13.78 -5.03 -17.96
CA SER A 104 12.63 -4.74 -17.08
C SER A 104 13.09 -4.32 -15.68
N ARG A 105 14.06 -5.02 -15.10
CA ARG A 105 14.64 -4.68 -13.79
C ARG A 105 15.25 -3.28 -13.79
N VAL A 106 16.04 -2.92 -14.82
CA VAL A 106 16.63 -1.59 -14.95
C VAL A 106 15.54 -0.52 -15.06
N ARG A 107 14.52 -0.75 -15.90
CA ARG A 107 13.38 0.17 -16.08
C ARG A 107 12.63 0.39 -14.76
N GLN A 108 12.22 -0.69 -14.09
CA GLN A 108 11.50 -0.61 -12.82
C GLN A 108 12.33 0.07 -11.73
N THR A 109 13.62 -0.29 -11.62
CA THR A 109 14.53 0.27 -10.60
C THR A 109 14.75 1.77 -10.82
N GLY A 110 14.96 2.19 -12.07
CA GLY A 110 15.10 3.60 -12.44
C GLY A 110 13.84 4.42 -12.16
N ALA A 111 12.68 3.89 -12.54
CA ALA A 111 11.39 4.52 -12.25
C ALA A 111 11.14 4.61 -10.74
N PHE A 112 11.39 3.55 -9.98
CA PHE A 112 11.19 3.56 -8.53
C PHE A 112 12.11 4.56 -7.83
N ALA A 113 13.40 4.63 -8.21
CA ALA A 113 14.32 5.64 -7.67
C ALA A 113 13.84 7.08 -7.98
N ARG A 114 13.34 7.32 -9.19
CA ARG A 114 12.78 8.62 -9.58
C ARG A 114 11.52 8.97 -8.80
N ILE A 115 10.62 8.02 -8.58
CA ILE A 115 9.42 8.16 -7.76
C ILE A 115 9.78 8.54 -6.33
N LEU A 116 10.73 7.83 -5.70
CA LEU A 116 11.19 8.13 -4.35
C LEU A 116 11.76 9.54 -4.24
N ALA A 117 12.59 9.95 -5.21
CA ALA A 117 13.14 11.30 -5.25
C ALA A 117 12.05 12.39 -5.39
N ALA A 118 10.97 12.11 -6.15
CA ALA A 118 9.85 13.03 -6.28
C ALA A 118 9.01 13.14 -4.98
N CYS A 119 8.90 12.06 -4.21
CA CYS A 119 8.22 12.06 -2.92
C CYS A 119 8.90 12.96 -1.88
N ASP A 120 10.21 13.14 -2.02
CA ASP A 120 11.03 13.95 -1.11
C ASP A 120 11.10 15.43 -1.48
N GLN A 121 10.56 15.82 -2.63
CA GLN A 121 10.57 17.23 -3.02
C GLN A 121 9.50 18.02 -2.26
N PRO A 122 9.84 19.21 -1.74
CA PRO A 122 8.88 20.05 -1.06
C PRO A 122 7.77 20.46 -2.04
N VAL A 123 6.53 20.45 -1.55
CA VAL A 123 5.48 21.30 -2.11
C VAL A 123 6.03 22.72 -2.11
N ALA A 124 5.84 23.49 -3.19
CA ALA A 124 6.24 24.91 -3.23
C ALA A 124 5.86 25.59 -1.90
N PRO A 125 6.68 26.48 -1.34
CA PRO A 125 6.63 26.91 0.05
C PRO A 125 5.22 27.39 0.41
N SER A 126 4.44 26.54 1.03
CA SER A 126 3.31 26.95 1.84
C SER A 126 3.88 27.44 3.16
N ALA A 127 3.28 28.46 3.74
CA ALA A 127 3.74 29.12 4.97
C ALA A 127 3.85 28.24 6.23
N ALA A 128 3.67 26.94 6.12
CA ALA A 128 3.86 25.91 7.14
C ALA A 128 5.01 24.99 6.69
N GLY A 129 6.20 25.33 7.12
CA GLY A 129 7.50 24.84 6.67
C GLY A 129 7.87 23.36 6.88
N ASP A 130 6.94 22.42 7.02
CA ASP A 130 7.23 21.00 7.15
C ASP A 130 6.62 20.21 5.99
N LEU A 131 7.46 19.46 5.28
CA LEU A 131 7.02 18.39 4.39
C LEU A 131 6.19 17.39 5.20
N ALA A 132 4.87 17.40 4.99
CA ALA A 132 4.02 16.41 5.62
C ALA A 132 4.53 15.00 5.26
N SER A 133 4.75 14.16 6.27
CA SER A 133 5.16 12.77 6.07
C SER A 133 4.17 12.05 5.15
N LYS A 134 4.69 11.40 4.12
CA LYS A 134 3.85 10.60 3.20
C LYS A 134 3.65 9.20 3.76
N LEU A 135 2.53 8.58 3.39
CA LEU A 135 2.28 7.16 3.56
C LEU A 135 2.46 6.48 2.20
N ILE A 136 3.36 5.50 2.15
CA ILE A 136 3.81 4.88 0.89
C ILE A 136 3.55 3.38 0.95
N SER A 137 2.74 2.84 0.04
CA SER A 137 2.50 1.40 -0.10
C SER A 137 3.38 0.80 -1.20
N ILE A 138 4.18 -0.22 -0.84
CA ILE A 138 5.22 -0.82 -1.66
C ILE A 138 4.84 -2.24 -2.08
N HIS A 139 4.87 -2.48 -3.40
CA HIS A 139 4.92 -3.79 -4.04
C HIS A 139 6.36 -4.29 -4.12
N ALA A 140 6.65 -5.49 -3.63
CA ALA A 140 8.02 -6.04 -3.66
C ALA A 140 8.04 -7.56 -3.87
N VAL A 141 7.81 -8.01 -5.11
CA VAL A 141 7.86 -9.44 -5.46
C VAL A 141 9.23 -9.79 -6.01
N ASN A 142 9.93 -10.74 -5.33
CA ASN A 142 11.33 -11.11 -5.61
C ASN A 142 12.30 -9.91 -5.62
N ALA A 143 11.95 -8.80 -4.98
CA ALA A 143 12.62 -7.52 -5.09
C ALA A 143 12.81 -6.80 -3.74
N ALA A 144 12.45 -7.43 -2.61
CA ALA A 144 12.44 -6.79 -1.30
C ALA A 144 13.80 -6.18 -0.91
N ALA A 145 14.91 -6.90 -1.14
CA ALA A 145 16.26 -6.39 -0.88
C ALA A 145 16.57 -5.15 -1.71
N THR A 146 16.23 -5.17 -3.01
CA THR A 146 16.43 -4.03 -3.92
C THR A 146 15.58 -2.84 -3.51
N ALA A 147 14.31 -3.06 -3.17
CA ALA A 147 13.41 -2.00 -2.69
C ALA A 147 13.95 -1.35 -1.41
N LEU A 148 14.38 -2.15 -0.43
CA LEU A 148 14.99 -1.65 0.81
C LEU A 148 16.25 -0.83 0.55
N ASN A 149 17.14 -1.30 -0.34
CA ASN A 149 18.35 -0.56 -0.71
C ASN A 149 18.03 0.82 -1.27
N LEU A 150 17.02 0.92 -2.14
CA LEU A 150 16.59 2.19 -2.73
C LEU A 150 15.92 3.11 -1.71
N LEU A 151 15.06 2.58 -0.84
CA LEU A 151 14.42 3.34 0.24
C LEU A 151 15.45 3.95 1.21
N GLU A 152 16.49 3.18 1.57
CA GLU A 152 17.57 3.68 2.44
C GLU A 152 18.45 4.69 1.71
N ALA A 153 18.86 4.41 0.46
CA ALA A 153 19.68 5.31 -0.35
C ALA A 153 18.98 6.67 -0.59
N ALA A 154 17.66 6.67 -0.79
CA ALA A 154 16.87 7.89 -0.92
C ALA A 154 16.61 8.58 0.43
N GLY A 155 16.86 7.93 1.56
CA GLY A 155 16.52 8.44 2.89
C GLY A 155 15.00 8.52 3.16
N THR A 156 14.20 7.80 2.38
CA THR A 156 12.73 7.79 2.45
C THR A 156 12.21 7.39 3.83
N LEU A 157 12.84 6.36 4.43
CA LEU A 157 12.43 5.81 5.73
C LEU A 157 12.61 6.76 6.92
N ALA A 158 13.46 7.79 6.78
CA ALA A 158 13.64 8.81 7.81
C ALA A 158 12.55 9.91 7.76
N ARG A 159 11.83 10.01 6.65
CA ARG A 159 10.88 11.11 6.39
C ARG A 159 9.44 10.64 6.21
N HIS A 160 9.24 9.41 5.79
CA HIS A 160 7.95 8.88 5.36
C HIS A 160 7.63 7.56 6.03
N GLN A 161 6.33 7.23 6.10
CA GLN A 161 5.85 5.94 6.58
C GLN A 161 5.74 4.98 5.38
N VAL A 162 6.35 3.81 5.49
CA VAL A 162 6.40 2.82 4.40
C VAL A 162 5.66 1.56 4.82
N ILE A 163 4.74 1.11 3.98
CA ILE A 163 4.01 -0.16 4.11
C ILE A 163 4.52 -1.11 3.02
N PHE A 164 5.04 -2.26 3.40
CA PHE A 164 5.15 -3.38 2.47
C PHE A 164 3.82 -4.14 2.46
N HIS A 165 3.09 -4.05 1.36
CA HIS A 165 1.91 -4.87 1.20
C HIS A 165 2.31 -6.31 0.83
N TRP A 166 1.58 -7.31 1.37
CA TRP A 166 1.80 -8.73 1.11
C TRP A 166 3.29 -9.12 1.03
N PHE A 167 4.05 -8.82 2.06
CA PHE A 167 5.50 -9.05 2.06
C PHE A 167 5.86 -10.51 1.74
N SER A 168 6.70 -10.71 0.72
CA SER A 168 7.10 -12.04 0.21
C SER A 168 8.62 -12.23 0.05
N GLY A 169 9.44 -11.29 0.55
CA GLY A 169 10.90 -11.32 0.49
C GLY A 169 11.54 -12.43 1.33
N ALA A 170 12.88 -12.41 1.44
CA ALA A 170 13.62 -13.31 2.31
C ALA A 170 13.42 -12.94 3.80
N SER A 171 13.72 -13.88 4.71
CA SER A 171 13.58 -13.63 6.15
C SER A 171 14.50 -12.52 6.65
N ASP A 172 15.71 -12.42 6.09
CA ASP A 172 16.65 -11.36 6.45
C ASP A 172 16.15 -9.98 6.00
N ASP A 173 15.47 -9.91 4.83
CA ASP A 173 14.84 -8.69 4.34
C ASP A 173 13.66 -8.29 5.25
N LEU A 174 12.87 -9.25 5.73
CA LEU A 174 11.80 -8.98 6.69
C LEU A 174 12.36 -8.36 7.98
N HIS A 175 13.39 -9.00 8.56
CA HIS A 175 14.02 -8.50 9.78
C HIS A 175 14.63 -7.10 9.59
N ARG A 176 15.25 -6.85 8.43
CA ARG A 176 15.77 -5.53 8.05
C ARG A 176 14.65 -4.49 7.98
N ALA A 177 13.56 -4.80 7.25
CA ALA A 177 12.42 -3.90 7.12
C ALA A 177 11.75 -3.59 8.47
N ILE A 178 11.61 -4.60 9.36
CA ILE A 178 11.13 -4.41 10.74
C ILE A 178 12.01 -3.44 11.51
N LYS A 179 13.35 -3.62 11.47
CA LYS A 179 14.31 -2.74 12.18
C LYS A 179 14.29 -1.31 11.62
N LEU A 180 14.02 -1.15 10.35
CA LEU A 180 13.88 0.14 9.68
C LEU A 180 12.54 0.84 9.94
N GLY A 181 11.64 0.22 10.72
CA GLY A 181 10.36 0.81 11.11
C GLY A 181 9.27 0.69 10.05
N CYS A 182 9.43 -0.15 9.03
CA CYS A 182 8.40 -0.38 8.02
C CYS A 182 7.16 -1.04 8.62
N PHE A 183 5.99 -0.72 8.09
CA PHE A 183 4.73 -1.40 8.35
C PHE A 183 4.50 -2.53 7.34
N PHE A 184 3.62 -3.46 7.69
CA PHE A 184 3.29 -4.61 6.85
C PHE A 184 1.79 -4.83 6.85
N SER A 185 1.16 -4.72 5.71
CA SER A 185 -0.23 -5.10 5.57
C SER A 185 -0.34 -6.59 5.21
N VAL A 186 -1.21 -7.26 5.93
CA VAL A 186 -1.37 -8.71 5.90
C VAL A 186 -2.81 -9.05 5.57
N GLY A 187 -2.97 -9.76 4.47
CA GLY A 187 -4.26 -10.23 3.98
C GLY A 187 -4.40 -11.75 4.01
N PRO A 188 -5.61 -12.27 3.71
CA PRO A 188 -5.86 -13.71 3.65
C PRO A 188 -4.97 -14.44 2.65
N ARG A 189 -4.62 -13.80 1.52
CA ARG A 189 -3.72 -14.37 0.50
C ARG A 189 -2.32 -14.61 1.05
N MET A 190 -1.76 -13.67 1.82
CA MET A 190 -0.47 -13.86 2.49
C MET A 190 -0.54 -15.01 3.49
N LEU A 191 -1.61 -15.06 4.30
CA LEU A 191 -1.82 -16.10 5.32
C LEU A 191 -2.10 -17.49 4.75
N ALA A 192 -2.48 -17.61 3.48
CA ALA A 192 -2.66 -18.91 2.82
C ALA A 192 -1.33 -19.70 2.71
N SER A 193 -0.19 -19.03 2.65
CA SER A 193 1.12 -19.65 2.56
C SER A 193 1.74 -19.92 3.94
N ARG A 194 2.56 -20.99 4.06
CA ARG A 194 3.32 -21.25 5.29
C ARG A 194 4.26 -20.12 5.64
N ARG A 195 4.96 -19.57 4.62
CA ARG A 195 5.89 -18.44 4.79
C ARG A 195 5.17 -17.19 5.28
N GLY A 196 4.04 -16.84 4.66
CA GLY A 196 3.27 -15.67 5.06
C GLY A 196 2.75 -15.75 6.49
N ARG A 197 2.28 -16.93 6.93
CA ARG A 197 1.91 -17.15 8.33
C ARG A 197 3.08 -16.96 9.29
N GLU A 198 4.26 -17.45 8.93
CA GLU A 198 5.45 -17.27 9.76
C GLU A 198 5.86 -15.81 9.84
N TYR A 199 5.81 -15.08 8.73
CA TYR A 199 6.09 -13.65 8.70
C TYR A 199 5.06 -12.85 9.52
N ALA A 200 3.76 -13.14 9.38
CA ALA A 200 2.75 -12.50 10.20
C ALA A 200 2.96 -12.74 11.71
N ARG A 201 3.51 -13.92 12.09
CA ARG A 201 3.89 -14.21 13.48
C ARG A 201 5.06 -13.36 13.96
N GLN A 202 6.07 -13.12 13.11
CA GLN A 202 7.29 -12.40 13.47
C GLN A 202 7.13 -10.87 13.48
N ILE A 203 6.32 -10.30 12.61
CA ILE A 203 6.08 -8.86 12.53
C ILE A 203 5.53 -8.35 13.87
N PRO A 204 6.12 -7.31 14.49
CA PRO A 204 5.58 -6.68 15.71
C PRO A 204 4.14 -6.18 15.51
N VAL A 205 3.29 -6.28 16.53
CA VAL A 205 1.89 -5.83 16.43
C VAL A 205 1.78 -4.34 16.10
N SER A 206 2.73 -3.54 16.55
CA SER A 206 2.79 -2.09 16.25
C SER A 206 3.13 -1.77 14.79
N GLN A 207 3.55 -2.77 14.01
CA GLN A 207 3.86 -2.62 12.58
C GLN A 207 2.93 -3.45 11.69
N LEU A 208 1.92 -4.12 12.29
CA LEU A 208 0.92 -4.91 11.58
C LEU A 208 -0.28 -4.06 11.16
N LEU A 209 -0.70 -4.26 9.92
CA LEU A 209 -1.90 -3.69 9.32
C LEU A 209 -2.70 -4.82 8.63
N LEU A 210 -3.95 -4.55 8.28
CA LEU A 210 -4.76 -5.47 7.48
C LEU A 210 -4.83 -5.00 6.04
N GLU A 211 -5.00 -5.93 5.11
CA GLU A 211 -5.27 -5.66 3.70
C GLU A 211 -6.15 -6.72 3.08
N THR A 212 -6.69 -6.44 1.89
CA THR A 212 -7.34 -7.44 1.05
C THR A 212 -6.72 -7.58 -0.32
N ASP A 213 -6.11 -6.52 -0.83
CA ASP A 213 -5.63 -6.42 -2.22
C ASP A 213 -6.79 -6.68 -3.22
N MET A 214 -7.99 -6.14 -2.89
CA MET A 214 -9.22 -6.32 -3.66
C MET A 214 -9.76 -4.97 -4.15
N PRO A 215 -10.55 -4.96 -5.24
CA PRO A 215 -10.78 -6.04 -6.19
C PRO A 215 -9.48 -6.43 -6.94
N ALA A 216 -9.39 -7.70 -7.36
CA ALA A 216 -8.17 -8.19 -8.01
C ALA A 216 -8.05 -7.81 -9.49
N ARG A 217 -9.16 -7.45 -10.13
CA ARG A 217 -9.23 -7.12 -11.57
C ARG A 217 -10.23 -6.00 -11.82
N ALA A 218 -9.97 -5.22 -12.85
CA ALA A 218 -10.92 -4.20 -13.31
C ALA A 218 -12.26 -4.84 -13.69
N GLY A 219 -13.35 -4.26 -13.16
CA GLY A 219 -14.71 -4.74 -13.33
C GLY A 219 -15.20 -5.74 -12.27
N ASP A 220 -14.32 -6.23 -11.40
CA ASP A 220 -14.73 -7.10 -10.30
C ASP A 220 -15.52 -6.29 -9.25
N LYS A 221 -16.61 -6.87 -8.76
CA LYS A 221 -17.37 -6.30 -7.64
C LYS A 221 -16.68 -6.59 -6.31
N LEU A 222 -16.81 -5.65 -5.38
CA LEU A 222 -16.38 -5.82 -3.99
C LEU A 222 -17.57 -5.54 -3.05
N PRO A 223 -18.50 -6.49 -2.86
CA PRO A 223 -19.58 -6.33 -1.91
C PRO A 223 -19.02 -6.10 -0.49
N ALA A 224 -19.64 -5.19 0.26
CA ALA A 224 -19.14 -4.80 1.58
C ALA A 224 -19.05 -5.96 2.58
N GLU A 225 -19.97 -6.93 2.50
CA GLU A 225 -19.95 -8.13 3.32
C GLU A 225 -18.76 -9.04 2.99
N VAL A 226 -18.38 -9.17 1.72
CA VAL A 226 -17.19 -9.93 1.30
C VAL A 226 -15.93 -9.21 1.77
N TRP A 227 -15.86 -7.91 1.50
CA TRP A 227 -14.73 -7.08 1.92
C TRP A 227 -14.50 -7.15 3.42
N ARG A 228 -15.58 -7.01 4.20
CA ARG A 228 -15.51 -7.12 5.67
C ARG A 228 -15.09 -8.52 6.12
N ALA A 229 -15.61 -9.57 5.52
CA ALA A 229 -15.26 -10.95 5.85
C ALA A 229 -13.77 -11.23 5.61
N GLU A 230 -13.18 -10.73 4.52
CA GLU A 230 -11.76 -10.90 4.24
C GLU A 230 -10.87 -10.21 5.29
N LEU A 231 -11.22 -8.98 5.72
CA LEU A 231 -10.51 -8.31 6.80
C LEU A 231 -10.67 -9.04 8.15
N ASP A 232 -11.86 -9.51 8.47
CA ASP A 232 -12.13 -10.30 9.68
C ASP A 232 -11.40 -11.64 9.67
N ASN A 233 -11.25 -12.30 8.50
CA ASN A 233 -10.48 -13.52 8.31
C ASN A 233 -8.98 -13.27 8.55
N ALA A 234 -8.42 -12.20 7.97
CA ALA A 234 -7.03 -11.82 8.19
C ALA A 234 -6.75 -11.54 9.67
N LEU A 235 -7.59 -10.72 10.30
CA LEU A 235 -7.47 -10.38 11.72
C LEU A 235 -7.52 -11.62 12.61
N SER A 236 -8.48 -12.53 12.37
CA SER A 236 -8.63 -13.76 13.14
C SER A 236 -7.43 -14.70 12.96
N GLY A 237 -6.94 -14.82 11.73
CA GLY A 237 -5.75 -15.61 11.44
C GLY A 237 -4.50 -15.08 12.15
N ILE A 238 -4.28 -13.75 12.15
CA ILE A 238 -3.16 -13.12 12.84
C ILE A 238 -3.30 -13.30 14.36
N ALA A 239 -4.49 -13.09 14.92
CA ALA A 239 -4.76 -13.25 16.35
C ALA A 239 -4.41 -14.68 16.82
N GLN A 240 -4.83 -15.68 16.06
CA GLN A 240 -4.52 -17.09 16.33
C GLN A 240 -3.00 -17.36 16.26
N LEU A 241 -2.33 -16.87 15.22
CA LEU A 241 -0.88 -17.06 15.04
C LEU A 241 -0.06 -16.46 16.15
N LYS A 242 -0.48 -15.32 16.67
CA LYS A 242 0.22 -14.59 17.74
C LYS A 242 -0.22 -14.98 19.15
N GLY A 243 -1.31 -15.74 19.30
CA GLY A 243 -1.88 -16.04 20.62
C GLY A 243 -2.39 -14.79 21.35
N ILE A 244 -2.91 -13.81 20.61
CA ILE A 244 -3.44 -12.55 21.14
C ILE A 244 -4.96 -12.58 21.01
N ASP A 245 -5.66 -12.05 22.05
CA ASP A 245 -7.10 -11.86 21.95
C ASP A 245 -7.47 -11.02 20.72
N ARG A 246 -8.47 -11.47 19.95
CA ARG A 246 -8.85 -10.86 18.69
C ARG A 246 -9.32 -9.40 18.85
N ALA A 247 -10.03 -9.09 19.91
CA ALA A 247 -10.54 -7.72 20.14
C ALA A 247 -9.39 -6.77 20.49
N ASN A 248 -8.45 -7.21 21.30
CA ASN A 248 -7.24 -6.46 21.65
C ASN A 248 -6.37 -6.20 20.39
N LEU A 249 -6.18 -7.24 19.56
CA LEU A 249 -5.44 -7.08 18.31
C LEU A 249 -6.14 -6.10 17.36
N ALA A 250 -7.47 -6.21 17.22
CA ALA A 250 -8.26 -5.30 16.39
C ALA A 250 -8.12 -3.84 16.82
N GLU A 251 -8.20 -3.57 18.12
CA GLU A 251 -8.03 -2.21 18.67
C GLU A 251 -6.66 -1.63 18.31
N ARG A 252 -5.59 -2.40 18.50
CA ARG A 252 -4.22 -1.96 18.22
C ARG A 252 -3.99 -1.69 16.75
N ILE A 253 -4.38 -2.63 15.87
CA ILE A 253 -4.23 -2.46 14.41
C ILE A 253 -5.08 -1.29 13.92
N THR A 254 -6.30 -1.14 14.41
CA THR A 254 -7.20 -0.04 14.04
C THR A 254 -6.62 1.32 14.48
N SER A 255 -6.04 1.41 15.68
CA SER A 255 -5.37 2.64 16.14
C SER A 255 -4.23 3.02 15.22
N THR A 256 -3.31 2.08 14.94
CA THR A 256 -2.17 2.31 14.04
C THR A 256 -2.64 2.72 12.64
N SER A 257 -3.63 2.02 12.08
CA SER A 257 -4.16 2.35 10.74
C SER A 257 -4.77 3.75 10.70
N ARG A 258 -5.51 4.11 11.74
CA ARG A 258 -6.10 5.45 11.86
C ARG A 258 -5.03 6.54 11.94
N GLU A 259 -4.01 6.35 12.77
CA GLU A 259 -2.88 7.29 12.90
C GLU A 259 -2.13 7.51 11.58
N LEU A 260 -1.97 6.44 10.79
CA LEU A 260 -1.35 6.52 9.46
C LEU A 260 -2.22 7.25 8.43
N LEU A 261 -3.54 7.08 8.48
CA LEU A 261 -4.46 7.67 7.49
C LEU A 261 -4.92 9.08 7.86
N MET A 262 -4.96 9.41 9.14
CA MET A 262 -5.36 10.74 9.63
C MET A 262 -4.12 11.55 9.98
N PRO A 263 -4.09 12.87 9.68
CA PRO A 263 -2.97 13.74 10.02
C PRO A 263 -2.89 14.02 11.52
#